data_f8ecee22ff50463d138eb2c793041d53
#
_entry.id   f8ecee22ff50463d138eb2c793041d53
#
_cell.length_a   1.000
_cell.length_b   1.000
_cell.length_c   1.000
_cell.angle_alpha   90.00
_cell.angle_beta   90.00
_cell.angle_gamma   90.00
#
_symmetry.space_group_name_H-M   'P 1'
#
loop_
_entity.id
_entity.type
_entity.pdbx_description
1 polymer ?
#
loop_
_entity_poly.entity_id
_entity_poly.type
_entity_poly.pdbx_seq_one_letter_code
_entity_poly.pdbx_strand_id
1 'polypeptide(L)'
;KNTYLEDNVSNHTALHQRLTEKDRIDLISGGWEIQVPLDYAENGTYQRYSGYDTLDIAQSEVFTAANFAWKQVAINVVASGLEVRQNSGKEGVIKLVKNKLKNAMRTAGNNFSTDIYSDGTAANQINGLQALVSDAGTGTVGGINSSTYTFWKSILQSAASPLQGGAGITPSSTTIESLMLPLWLALTRNNDMPDLIVMDDTYFTFFDNSQTSIQRYTNTTDLKTGSTSIKYKGADVVYDSSAAGMPDAHAYFLNTDYIGICAHRDANWTEVPEK
;
A
#
# COMPACT_ATOMS: atom_id res chain seq x y z
N LYS A 1 -20.75 15.89 -32.89
CA LYS A 1 -20.99 14.70 -32.04
C LYS A 1 -19.84 14.63 -31.06
N ASN A 2 -20.12 14.82 -29.76
CA ASN A 2 -19.11 14.66 -28.71
C ASN A 2 -18.69 13.18 -28.67
N THR A 3 -17.47 12.92 -29.09
CA THR A 3 -16.87 11.57 -29.08
C THR A 3 -16.20 11.25 -27.75
N TYR A 4 -16.16 12.22 -26.83
CA TYR A 4 -15.50 12.12 -25.54
C TYR A 4 -16.54 11.81 -24.46
N LEU A 5 -16.31 10.72 -23.74
CA LEU A 5 -16.99 10.41 -22.49
C LEU A 5 -16.20 11.09 -21.36
N GLU A 6 -16.80 12.05 -20.70
CA GLU A 6 -16.20 12.71 -19.53
C GLU A 6 -16.06 11.71 -18.39
N ASP A 7 -14.95 11.81 -17.67
CA ASP A 7 -14.61 10.90 -16.58
C ASP A 7 -14.86 11.57 -15.23
N ASN A 8 -15.96 11.18 -14.59
CA ASN A 8 -16.28 11.58 -13.22
C ASN A 8 -16.24 10.39 -12.24
N VAL A 9 -15.62 9.28 -12.62
CA VAL A 9 -15.60 8.03 -11.85
C VAL A 9 -14.24 7.74 -11.26
N SER A 10 -13.16 8.13 -11.94
CA SER A 10 -11.81 7.83 -11.47
C SER A 10 -11.44 8.64 -10.22
N ASN A 11 -11.00 7.95 -9.18
CA ASN A 11 -10.47 8.54 -7.96
C ASN A 11 -8.95 8.73 -8.04
N HIS A 12 -8.43 9.58 -7.16
CA HIS A 12 -7.00 9.70 -6.94
C HIS A 12 -6.46 8.45 -6.24
N THR A 13 -5.40 7.83 -6.76
CA THR A 13 -4.87 6.55 -6.30
C THR A 13 -3.34 6.57 -6.33
N ALA A 14 -2.74 7.44 -5.51
CA ALA A 14 -1.31 7.69 -5.56
C ALA A 14 -0.48 6.45 -5.18
N LEU A 15 -0.88 5.71 -4.16
CA LEU A 15 -0.18 4.50 -3.75
C LEU A 15 -0.17 3.43 -4.84
N HIS A 16 -1.33 3.13 -5.44
CA HIS A 16 -1.42 2.15 -6.53
C HIS A 16 -0.55 2.55 -7.73
N GLN A 17 -0.58 3.83 -8.10
CA GLN A 17 0.25 4.34 -9.19
C GLN A 17 1.75 4.19 -8.88
N ARG A 18 2.18 4.53 -7.67
CA ARG A 18 3.58 4.41 -7.25
C ARG A 18 4.08 2.96 -7.21
N LEU A 19 3.26 2.03 -6.72
CA LEU A 19 3.60 0.59 -6.74
C LEU A 19 3.71 0.07 -8.18
N THR A 20 2.83 0.52 -9.07
CA THR A 20 2.88 0.14 -10.49
C THR A 20 4.10 0.73 -11.19
N GLU A 21 4.45 1.99 -10.96
CA GLU A 21 5.63 2.64 -11.53
C GLU A 21 6.95 1.99 -11.10
N LYS A 22 6.99 1.47 -9.88
CA LYS A 22 8.16 0.76 -9.34
C LYS A 22 8.19 -0.73 -9.68
N ASP A 23 7.26 -1.20 -10.52
CA ASP A 23 7.15 -2.61 -10.93
C ASP A 23 7.04 -3.57 -9.72
N ARG A 24 6.26 -3.16 -8.70
CA ARG A 24 6.02 -3.95 -7.49
C ARG A 24 4.76 -4.81 -7.58
N ILE A 25 4.52 -5.37 -8.77
CA ILE A 25 3.44 -6.32 -9.03
C ILE A 25 4.08 -7.68 -9.34
N ASP A 26 4.14 -8.54 -8.33
CA ASP A 26 4.74 -9.86 -8.45
C ASP A 26 3.75 -10.85 -9.07
N LEU A 27 4.10 -11.41 -10.23
CA LEU A 27 3.29 -12.41 -10.91
C LEU A 27 3.71 -13.82 -10.51
N ILE A 28 2.89 -14.48 -9.70
CA ILE A 28 3.14 -15.84 -9.20
C ILE A 28 2.36 -16.85 -10.02
N SER A 29 2.97 -17.97 -10.36
CA SER A 29 2.38 -18.98 -11.24
C SER A 29 1.49 -20.01 -10.54
N GLY A 30 1.29 -19.91 -9.22
CA GLY A 30 0.44 -20.81 -8.45
C GLY A 30 0.96 -21.06 -7.04
N GLY A 31 0.37 -22.04 -6.38
CA GLY A 31 0.60 -22.37 -4.98
C GLY A 31 -0.72 -22.32 -4.20
N TRP A 32 -0.83 -23.12 -3.15
CA TRP A 32 -2.00 -23.10 -2.27
C TRP A 32 -2.12 -21.77 -1.51
N GLU A 33 -0.98 -21.24 -1.11
CA GLU A 33 -0.82 -19.96 -0.42
C GLU A 33 0.38 -19.21 -0.99
N ILE A 34 0.39 -17.90 -0.80
CA ILE A 34 1.53 -17.05 -1.11
C ILE A 34 2.46 -17.08 0.10
N GLN A 35 3.68 -17.58 -0.09
CA GLN A 35 4.69 -17.67 0.96
C GLN A 35 5.75 -16.60 0.76
N VAL A 36 5.95 -15.78 1.80
CA VAL A 36 7.00 -14.75 1.85
C VAL A 36 8.07 -15.22 2.84
N PRO A 37 9.26 -15.59 2.39
CA PRO A 37 10.34 -16.00 3.28
C PRO A 37 10.85 -14.80 4.08
N LEU A 38 11.14 -15.05 5.37
CA LEU A 38 11.60 -14.04 6.31
C LEU A 38 12.87 -14.53 7.00
N ASP A 39 13.88 -13.66 7.04
CA ASP A 39 15.05 -13.79 7.92
C ASP A 39 14.77 -12.96 9.19
N TYR A 40 14.62 -13.63 10.34
CA TYR A 40 14.08 -12.97 11.53
C TYR A 40 15.02 -12.91 12.72
N ALA A 41 16.11 -13.66 12.72
CA ALA A 41 17.01 -13.72 13.85
C ALA A 41 18.47 -13.73 13.42
N GLU A 42 19.31 -13.12 14.24
CA GLU A 42 20.76 -13.24 14.08
C GLU A 42 21.22 -14.65 14.40
N ASN A 43 22.32 -15.07 13.76
CA ASN A 43 22.94 -16.35 14.05
C ASN A 43 23.55 -16.32 15.45
N GLY A 44 22.97 -17.08 16.39
CA GLY A 44 23.37 -17.15 17.78
C GLY A 44 24.74 -17.78 18.03
N THR A 45 25.38 -18.41 17.01
CA THR A 45 26.68 -19.03 17.14
C THR A 45 27.86 -18.06 17.05
N TYR A 46 27.60 -16.77 16.83
CA TYR A 46 28.66 -15.76 16.80
C TYR A 46 29.30 -15.63 18.18
N GLN A 47 30.60 -15.96 18.28
CA GLN A 47 31.37 -15.86 19.50
C GLN A 47 32.78 -15.36 19.24
N ARG A 48 33.37 -14.70 20.24
CA ARG A 48 34.78 -14.38 20.27
C ARG A 48 35.49 -15.52 21.03
N TYR A 49 36.57 -16.05 20.49
CA TYR A 49 37.26 -17.17 21.08
C TYR A 49 38.77 -16.92 21.21
N SER A 50 39.40 -17.61 22.13
CA SER A 50 40.86 -17.70 22.32
C SER A 50 41.29 -19.13 22.08
N GLY A 51 42.41 -19.34 21.48
CA GLY A 51 42.96 -20.55 20.84
C GLY A 51 42.50 -21.94 21.28
N TYR A 52 42.07 -22.14 22.53
CA TYR A 52 41.60 -23.43 23.08
C TYR A 52 40.12 -23.46 23.47
N ASP A 53 39.36 -22.39 23.17
CA ASP A 53 37.95 -22.34 23.51
C ASP A 53 37.14 -23.27 22.61
N THR A 54 36.09 -23.88 23.16
CA THR A 54 35.16 -24.71 22.40
C THR A 54 34.19 -23.81 21.64
N LEU A 55 34.10 -24.01 20.32
CA LEU A 55 33.15 -23.28 19.48
C LEU A 55 31.73 -23.86 19.62
N ASP A 56 30.74 -22.99 19.69
CA ASP A 56 29.35 -23.40 19.66
C ASP A 56 28.96 -23.79 18.21
N ILE A 57 28.51 -25.02 18.04
CA ILE A 57 28.08 -25.60 16.77
C ILE A 57 26.55 -25.88 16.77
N ALA A 58 25.81 -25.29 17.72
CA ALA A 58 24.37 -25.47 17.79
C ALA A 58 23.69 -24.95 16.55
N GLN A 59 22.59 -25.57 16.13
CA GLN A 59 21.78 -25.14 15.05
C GLN A 59 21.07 -23.83 15.47
N SER A 60 21.12 -22.79 14.61
CA SER A 60 20.40 -21.55 14.79
C SER A 60 19.25 -21.49 13.79
N GLU A 61 18.03 -21.35 14.30
CA GLU A 61 16.84 -21.14 13.47
C GLU A 61 16.70 -19.65 13.18
N VAL A 62 16.95 -19.25 11.93
CA VAL A 62 16.96 -17.84 11.51
C VAL A 62 15.93 -17.52 10.45
N PHE A 63 15.29 -18.53 9.84
CA PHE A 63 14.33 -18.35 8.76
C PHE A 63 12.93 -18.81 9.14
N THR A 64 11.94 -18.06 8.69
CA THR A 64 10.51 -18.42 8.75
C THR A 64 9.82 -17.95 7.48
N ALA A 65 8.51 -18.18 7.35
CA ALA A 65 7.73 -17.68 6.23
C ALA A 65 6.38 -17.12 6.71
N ALA A 66 5.97 -16.02 6.12
CA ALA A 66 4.60 -15.51 6.25
C ALA A 66 3.75 -16.08 5.12
N ASN A 67 2.52 -16.55 5.45
CA ASN A 67 1.61 -17.19 4.52
C ASN A 67 0.37 -16.33 4.31
N PHE A 68 0.01 -16.09 3.05
CA PHE A 68 -1.17 -15.31 2.68
C PHE A 68 -2.07 -16.13 1.75
N ALA A 69 -3.38 -16.11 2.03
CA ALA A 69 -4.37 -16.79 1.20
C ALA A 69 -4.70 -15.98 -0.06
N TRP A 70 -4.93 -16.67 -1.17
CA TRP A 70 -5.41 -16.06 -2.42
C TRP A 70 -6.80 -15.47 -2.24
N LYS A 71 -7.01 -14.30 -2.85
CA LYS A 71 -8.31 -13.62 -2.94
C LYS A 71 -8.67 -13.43 -4.40
N GLN A 72 -9.97 -13.39 -4.70
CA GLN A 72 -10.47 -13.24 -6.07
C GLN A 72 -11.39 -12.04 -6.16
N VAL A 73 -11.24 -11.26 -7.22
CA VAL A 73 -12.10 -10.12 -7.55
C VAL A 73 -12.67 -10.32 -8.93
N ALA A 74 -13.95 -10.05 -9.10
CA ALA A 74 -14.61 -10.12 -10.41
C ALA A 74 -15.49 -8.88 -10.61
N ILE A 75 -15.58 -8.42 -11.85
CA ILE A 75 -16.52 -7.39 -12.27
C ILE A 75 -17.29 -7.86 -13.49
N ASN A 76 -18.61 -7.76 -13.42
CA ASN A 76 -19.50 -8.21 -14.50
C ASN A 76 -19.96 -7.02 -15.33
N VAL A 77 -19.88 -7.15 -16.66
CA VAL A 77 -20.39 -6.18 -17.61
C VAL A 77 -21.59 -6.79 -18.33
N VAL A 78 -22.79 -6.27 -18.03
CA VAL A 78 -24.03 -6.78 -18.58
C VAL A 78 -24.69 -5.73 -19.48
N ALA A 79 -25.17 -6.15 -20.65
CA ALA A 79 -26.01 -5.35 -21.53
C ALA A 79 -27.31 -6.10 -21.83
N SER A 80 -28.45 -5.47 -21.60
CA SER A 80 -29.73 -6.09 -21.93
C SER A 80 -29.98 -6.09 -23.45
N GLY A 81 -30.71 -7.09 -23.95
CA GLY A 81 -31.07 -7.16 -25.36
C GLY A 81 -31.87 -5.94 -25.84
N LEU A 82 -32.62 -5.27 -24.94
CA LEU A 82 -33.34 -4.05 -25.24
C LEU A 82 -32.35 -2.87 -25.43
N GLU A 83 -31.39 -2.69 -24.53
CA GLU A 83 -30.35 -1.65 -24.65
C GLU A 83 -29.55 -1.78 -25.95
N VAL A 84 -29.18 -3.01 -26.30
CA VAL A 84 -28.45 -3.29 -27.56
C VAL A 84 -29.29 -2.90 -28.77
N ARG A 85 -30.59 -3.23 -28.78
CA ARG A 85 -31.50 -2.90 -29.90
C ARG A 85 -31.77 -1.40 -29.99
N GLN A 86 -31.99 -0.72 -28.88
CA GLN A 86 -32.19 0.73 -28.84
C GLN A 86 -30.98 1.52 -29.30
N ASN A 87 -29.77 1.00 -29.08
CA ASN A 87 -28.52 1.61 -29.50
C ASN A 87 -27.98 1.07 -30.84
N SER A 88 -28.82 0.38 -31.63
CA SER A 88 -28.45 -0.15 -32.94
C SER A 88 -28.78 0.83 -34.08
N GLY A 89 -28.08 0.71 -35.22
CA GLY A 89 -28.31 1.49 -36.44
C GLY A 89 -27.52 2.80 -36.51
N LYS A 90 -27.87 3.64 -37.52
CA LYS A 90 -27.18 4.94 -37.75
C LYS A 90 -27.38 5.94 -36.64
N GLU A 91 -28.43 5.81 -35.87
CA GLU A 91 -28.78 6.67 -34.73
C GLU A 91 -28.11 6.20 -33.43
N GLY A 92 -27.45 5.07 -33.45
CA GLY A 92 -26.64 4.58 -32.34
C GLY A 92 -25.52 5.57 -31.99
N VAL A 93 -25.73 6.32 -30.91
CA VAL A 93 -24.84 7.42 -30.50
C VAL A 93 -23.65 6.92 -29.70
N ILE A 94 -23.82 5.79 -29.03
CA ILE A 94 -22.91 5.31 -28.01
C ILE A 94 -22.35 3.93 -28.43
N LYS A 95 -21.07 3.77 -28.33
CA LYS A 95 -20.44 2.45 -28.38
C LYS A 95 -20.67 1.74 -27.04
N LEU A 96 -21.91 1.24 -26.84
CA LEU A 96 -22.45 0.81 -25.55
C LEU A 96 -21.51 -0.15 -24.82
N VAL A 97 -21.12 -1.25 -25.46
CA VAL A 97 -20.25 -2.29 -24.86
C VAL A 97 -18.89 -1.68 -24.47
N LYS A 98 -18.28 -0.91 -25.37
CA LYS A 98 -16.99 -0.27 -25.11
C LYS A 98 -17.06 0.71 -23.93
N ASN A 99 -18.15 1.46 -23.82
CA ASN A 99 -18.30 2.44 -22.73
C ASN A 99 -18.62 1.76 -21.40
N LYS A 100 -19.44 0.70 -21.40
CA LYS A 100 -19.69 -0.15 -20.22
C LYS A 100 -18.39 -0.80 -19.74
N LEU A 101 -17.56 -1.33 -20.65
CA LEU A 101 -16.27 -1.91 -20.31
C LEU A 101 -15.31 -0.87 -19.71
N LYS A 102 -15.24 0.32 -20.30
CA LYS A 102 -14.43 1.43 -19.74
C LYS A 102 -14.89 1.81 -18.33
N ASN A 103 -16.20 1.92 -18.12
CA ASN A 103 -16.74 2.22 -16.80
C ASN A 103 -16.41 1.10 -15.80
N ALA A 104 -16.55 -0.15 -16.19
CA ALA A 104 -16.17 -1.30 -15.36
C ALA A 104 -14.69 -1.27 -14.98
N MET A 105 -13.79 -0.98 -15.92
CA MET A 105 -12.36 -0.86 -15.63
C MET A 105 -12.03 0.27 -14.64
N ARG A 106 -12.70 1.44 -14.76
CA ARG A 106 -12.55 2.54 -13.80
C ARG A 106 -13.06 2.13 -12.42
N THR A 107 -14.24 1.53 -12.36
CA THR A 107 -14.82 1.01 -11.11
C THR A 107 -13.92 -0.04 -10.47
N ALA A 108 -13.34 -0.94 -11.27
CA ALA A 108 -12.38 -1.92 -10.80
C ALA A 108 -11.12 -1.25 -10.20
N GLY A 109 -10.59 -0.23 -10.87
CA GLY A 109 -9.44 0.54 -10.36
C GLY A 109 -9.72 1.24 -9.03
N ASN A 110 -10.88 1.89 -8.91
CA ASN A 110 -11.28 2.56 -7.66
C ASN A 110 -11.44 1.57 -6.51
N ASN A 111 -12.18 0.47 -6.73
CA ASN A 111 -12.39 -0.55 -5.70
C ASN A 111 -11.07 -1.23 -5.31
N PHE A 112 -10.21 -1.50 -6.28
CA PHE A 112 -8.90 -2.07 -6.02
C PHE A 112 -8.02 -1.13 -5.19
N SER A 113 -8.08 0.19 -5.45
CA SER A 113 -7.41 1.18 -4.63
C SER A 113 -7.94 1.18 -3.19
N THR A 114 -9.26 1.09 -3.02
CA THR A 114 -9.87 0.94 -1.68
C THR A 114 -9.43 -0.35 -0.99
N ASP A 115 -9.32 -1.45 -1.73
CA ASP A 115 -8.86 -2.74 -1.21
C ASP A 115 -7.39 -2.73 -0.79
N ILE A 116 -6.53 -1.91 -1.42
CA ILE A 116 -5.14 -1.73 -1.00
C ILE A 116 -5.05 -1.17 0.43
N TYR A 117 -6.03 -0.39 0.87
CA TYR A 117 -6.09 0.14 2.25
C TYR A 117 -6.94 -0.69 3.20
N SER A 118 -7.56 -1.77 2.75
CA SER A 118 -8.52 -2.54 3.54
C SER A 118 -7.89 -3.16 4.80
N ASP A 119 -8.74 -3.41 5.79
CA ASP A 119 -8.41 -4.13 7.02
C ASP A 119 -8.54 -5.66 6.90
N GLY A 120 -9.06 -6.15 5.76
CA GLY A 120 -9.22 -7.57 5.48
C GLY A 120 -10.31 -8.27 6.31
N THR A 121 -11.16 -7.53 7.04
CA THR A 121 -12.19 -8.12 7.92
C THR A 121 -13.45 -8.55 7.19
N ALA A 122 -13.77 -7.94 6.05
CA ALA A 122 -14.91 -8.33 5.25
C ALA A 122 -14.67 -9.68 4.54
N ALA A 123 -15.74 -10.41 4.29
CA ALA A 123 -15.65 -11.71 3.64
C ALA A 123 -15.01 -11.60 2.25
N ASN A 124 -13.98 -12.43 1.99
CA ASN A 124 -13.22 -12.47 0.73
C ASN A 124 -12.48 -11.18 0.35
N GLN A 125 -12.39 -10.21 1.25
CA GLN A 125 -11.67 -8.96 1.02
C GLN A 125 -10.16 -9.21 0.86
N ILE A 126 -9.52 -8.41 0.00
CA ILE A 126 -8.06 -8.39 -0.14
C ILE A 126 -7.47 -7.80 1.14
N ASN A 127 -6.39 -8.39 1.65
CA ASN A 127 -5.67 -7.84 2.79
C ASN A 127 -4.88 -6.61 2.35
N GLY A 128 -5.32 -5.45 2.77
CA GLY A 128 -4.67 -4.18 2.47
C GLY A 128 -3.70 -3.72 3.58
N LEU A 129 -3.29 -2.46 3.51
CA LEU A 129 -2.32 -1.89 4.44
C LEU A 129 -2.78 -1.92 5.90
N GLN A 130 -4.08 -1.69 6.18
CA GLN A 130 -4.59 -1.76 7.55
C GLN A 130 -4.50 -3.18 8.13
N ALA A 131 -4.67 -4.21 7.28
CA ALA A 131 -4.47 -5.59 7.70
C ALA A 131 -2.99 -5.94 7.94
N LEU A 132 -2.07 -5.33 7.18
CA LEU A 132 -0.63 -5.57 7.28
C LEU A 132 0.02 -4.71 8.37
N VAL A 133 -0.42 -3.46 8.50
CA VAL A 133 0.10 -2.45 9.42
C VAL A 133 -1.00 -2.05 10.38
N SER A 134 -1.13 -2.80 11.46
CA SER A 134 -2.19 -2.59 12.47
C SER A 134 -1.97 -1.30 13.27
N ASP A 135 -3.04 -0.53 13.48
CA ASP A 135 -3.06 0.66 14.33
C ASP A 135 -2.75 0.37 15.81
N ALA A 136 -2.98 -0.86 16.24
CA ALA A 136 -2.60 -1.31 17.57
C ALA A 136 -1.11 -1.70 17.66
N GLY A 137 -0.40 -1.77 16.54
CA GLY A 137 0.97 -2.28 16.45
C GLY A 137 1.09 -3.77 16.78
N THR A 138 -0.02 -4.47 16.98
CA THR A 138 -0.08 -5.90 17.31
C THR A 138 -1.18 -6.58 16.50
N GLY A 139 -1.02 -7.87 16.24
CA GLY A 139 -1.98 -8.65 15.47
C GLY A 139 -1.32 -9.88 14.85
N THR A 140 -2.10 -10.67 14.12
CA THR A 140 -1.59 -11.81 13.35
C THR A 140 -1.59 -11.46 11.88
N VAL A 141 -0.42 -11.38 11.28
CA VAL A 141 -0.22 -11.06 9.87
C VAL A 141 0.56 -12.20 9.22
N GLY A 142 0.04 -12.74 8.13
CA GLY A 142 0.69 -13.88 7.44
C GLY A 142 0.88 -15.12 8.33
N GLY A 143 -0.02 -15.36 9.30
CA GLY A 143 0.08 -16.46 10.26
C GLY A 143 1.03 -16.20 11.43
N ILE A 144 1.76 -15.08 11.45
CA ILE A 144 2.72 -14.73 12.51
C ILE A 144 2.08 -13.72 13.47
N ASN A 145 2.03 -14.05 14.75
CA ASN A 145 1.51 -13.17 15.79
C ASN A 145 2.61 -12.20 16.27
N SER A 146 2.46 -10.92 15.99
CA SER A 146 3.43 -9.87 16.32
C SER A 146 3.50 -9.55 17.83
N SER A 147 2.53 -10.00 18.63
CA SER A 147 2.62 -9.90 20.10
C SER A 147 3.63 -10.90 20.67
N THR A 148 3.78 -12.07 20.05
CA THR A 148 4.76 -13.11 20.44
C THR A 148 6.10 -12.90 19.74
N TYR A 149 6.04 -12.59 18.46
CA TYR A 149 7.21 -12.40 17.60
C TYR A 149 7.43 -10.92 17.30
N THR A 150 8.17 -10.26 18.18
CA THR A 150 8.34 -8.79 18.17
C THR A 150 9.06 -8.26 16.92
N PHE A 151 9.83 -9.09 16.20
CA PHE A 151 10.45 -8.71 14.94
C PHE A 151 9.43 -8.38 13.83
N TRP A 152 8.22 -8.93 13.94
CA TRP A 152 7.11 -8.72 12.99
C TRP A 152 6.16 -7.59 13.39
N LYS A 153 6.53 -6.84 14.42
CA LYS A 153 5.72 -5.74 14.95
C LYS A 153 5.89 -4.48 14.11
N SER A 154 4.77 -3.88 13.67
CA SER A 154 4.77 -2.57 13.04
C SER A 154 5.19 -1.49 14.04
N ILE A 155 6.00 -0.53 13.62
CA ILE A 155 6.35 0.61 14.43
C ILE A 155 5.24 1.64 14.32
N LEU A 156 4.66 1.99 15.45
CA LEU A 156 3.52 2.91 15.55
C LEU A 156 3.95 4.22 16.20
N GLN A 157 3.64 5.33 15.54
CA GLN A 157 3.68 6.67 16.11
C GLN A 157 2.26 7.14 16.40
N SER A 158 1.92 7.36 17.65
CA SER A 158 0.60 7.83 18.04
C SER A 158 0.68 9.25 18.59
N ALA A 159 -0.27 10.09 18.19
CA ALA A 159 -0.40 11.45 18.75
C ALA A 159 -0.65 11.44 20.26
N ALA A 160 -1.41 10.43 20.75
CA ALA A 160 -1.71 10.28 22.18
C ALA A 160 -0.53 9.72 23.00
N SER A 161 0.30 8.86 22.39
CA SER A 161 1.47 8.23 23.02
C SER A 161 2.65 8.25 22.05
N PRO A 162 3.38 9.37 21.97
CA PRO A 162 4.48 9.53 21.03
C PRO A 162 5.65 8.59 21.31
N LEU A 163 6.32 8.10 20.26
CA LEU A 163 7.51 7.24 20.35
C LEU A 163 8.64 7.85 21.18
N GLN A 164 8.80 9.17 21.11
CA GLN A 164 9.79 9.89 21.89
C GLN A 164 9.45 9.99 23.38
N GLY A 165 8.27 9.52 23.80
CA GLY A 165 7.75 9.66 25.16
C GLY A 165 7.23 11.07 25.46
N GLY A 166 6.68 11.24 26.66
CA GLY A 166 6.11 12.50 27.11
C GLY A 166 4.59 12.57 26.95
N ALA A 167 4.06 13.80 27.02
CA ALA A 167 2.63 14.04 26.83
C ALA A 167 2.22 13.88 25.37
N GLY A 168 0.94 13.61 25.14
CA GLY A 168 0.37 13.57 23.80
C GLY A 168 0.62 14.86 23.01
N ILE A 169 0.85 14.74 21.72
CA ILE A 169 1.10 15.84 20.80
C ILE A 169 -0.06 15.92 19.82
N THR A 170 -0.80 17.03 19.83
CA THR A 170 -1.87 17.24 18.83
C THR A 170 -1.24 17.53 17.47
N PRO A 171 -1.56 16.77 16.41
CA PRO A 171 -1.06 17.02 15.08
C PRO A 171 -1.51 18.40 14.55
N SER A 172 -0.57 19.13 14.00
CA SER A 172 -0.78 20.47 13.40
C SER A 172 0.36 20.77 12.43
N SER A 173 0.27 21.85 11.68
CA SER A 173 1.35 22.31 10.80
C SER A 173 2.68 22.63 11.54
N THR A 174 2.64 22.87 12.83
CA THR A 174 3.84 23.16 13.64
C THR A 174 4.42 21.92 14.32
N THR A 175 3.61 20.86 14.50
CA THR A 175 4.01 19.66 15.27
C THR A 175 4.19 18.41 14.43
N ILE A 176 3.71 18.41 13.18
CA ILE A 176 3.73 17.23 12.32
C ILE A 176 5.14 16.68 12.10
N GLU A 177 6.13 17.52 11.88
CA GLU A 177 7.52 17.09 11.69
C GLU A 177 8.13 16.48 12.96
N SER A 178 7.74 16.97 14.14
CA SER A 178 8.18 16.40 15.42
C SER A 178 7.61 14.99 15.66
N LEU A 179 6.48 14.64 15.05
CA LEU A 179 5.92 13.30 15.06
C LEU A 179 6.55 12.40 13.99
N MET A 180 6.86 12.95 12.82
CA MET A 180 7.46 12.21 11.71
C MET A 180 8.90 11.78 11.96
N LEU A 181 9.70 12.64 12.60
CA LEU A 181 11.13 12.41 12.77
C LEU A 181 11.45 11.17 13.63
N PRO A 182 10.84 10.96 14.82
CA PRO A 182 11.10 9.76 15.61
C PRO A 182 10.71 8.47 14.88
N LEU A 183 9.60 8.49 14.15
CA LEU A 183 9.17 7.37 13.35
C LEU A 183 10.18 7.06 12.22
N TRP A 184 10.62 8.08 11.51
CA TRP A 184 11.66 7.94 10.48
C TRP A 184 12.94 7.30 11.02
N LEU A 185 13.42 7.79 12.16
CA LEU A 185 14.63 7.27 12.79
C LEU A 185 14.46 5.81 13.25
N ALA A 186 13.29 5.45 13.77
CA ALA A 186 12.99 4.09 14.20
C ALA A 186 12.89 3.10 13.03
N LEU A 187 12.47 3.57 11.83
CA LEU A 187 12.33 2.75 10.63
C LEU A 187 13.62 2.61 9.83
N THR A 188 14.61 3.50 10.07
CA THR A 188 15.87 3.47 9.32
C THR A 188 16.79 2.38 9.87
N ARG A 189 17.18 1.43 9.02
CA ARG A 189 18.12 0.35 9.32
C ARG A 189 19.25 0.37 8.30
N ASN A 190 20.42 0.84 8.70
CA ASN A 190 21.59 0.94 7.83
C ASN A 190 21.24 1.68 6.52
N ASN A 191 21.14 0.99 5.40
CA ASN A 191 20.79 1.55 4.09
C ASN A 191 19.30 1.43 3.75
N ASP A 192 18.55 0.66 4.52
CA ASP A 192 17.10 0.50 4.38
C ASP A 192 16.37 1.63 5.10
N MET A 193 15.64 2.43 4.34
CA MET A 193 14.85 3.54 4.84
C MET A 193 13.53 3.62 4.08
N PRO A 194 12.49 4.24 4.65
CA PRO A 194 11.27 4.50 3.91
C PRO A 194 11.55 5.34 2.67
N ASP A 195 10.97 4.97 1.54
CA ASP A 195 11.11 5.67 0.26
C ASP A 195 9.80 6.31 -0.20
N LEU A 196 8.69 5.92 0.42
CA LEU A 196 7.36 6.44 0.14
C LEU A 196 6.62 6.72 1.46
N ILE A 197 6.03 7.91 1.57
CA ILE A 197 5.16 8.28 2.66
C ILE A 197 3.80 8.65 2.06
N VAL A 198 2.76 7.92 2.47
CA VAL A 198 1.39 8.18 2.05
C VAL A 198 0.62 8.75 3.22
N MET A 199 -0.02 9.89 3.04
CA MET A 199 -0.76 10.60 4.07
C MET A 199 -2.21 10.81 3.66
N ASP A 200 -3.11 10.92 4.64
CA ASP A 200 -4.46 11.44 4.41
C ASP A 200 -4.45 12.95 4.09
N ASP A 201 -5.57 13.45 3.65
CA ASP A 201 -5.74 14.87 3.27
C ASP A 201 -5.35 15.83 4.39
N THR A 202 -5.68 15.48 5.64
CA THR A 202 -5.44 16.33 6.82
C THR A 202 -3.97 16.41 7.16
N TYR A 203 -3.30 15.27 7.25
CA TYR A 203 -1.87 15.21 7.58
C TYR A 203 -1.00 15.75 6.45
N PHE A 204 -1.39 15.50 5.19
CA PHE A 204 -0.71 16.10 4.07
C PHE A 204 -0.81 17.63 4.08
N THR A 205 -2.01 18.18 4.40
CA THR A 205 -2.20 19.63 4.56
C THR A 205 -1.32 20.20 5.69
N PHE A 206 -1.24 19.53 6.83
CA PHE A 206 -0.34 19.96 7.92
C PHE A 206 1.12 19.92 7.49
N PHE A 207 1.53 18.88 6.78
CA PHE A 207 2.89 18.74 6.28
C PHE A 207 3.21 19.81 5.22
N ASP A 208 2.35 20.04 4.23
CA ASP A 208 2.55 21.07 3.22
C ASP A 208 2.66 22.47 3.84
N ASN A 209 1.82 22.77 4.83
CA ASN A 209 1.88 24.04 5.54
C ASN A 209 3.10 24.18 6.46
N SER A 210 3.70 23.07 6.93
CA SER A 210 4.92 23.08 7.72
C SER A 210 6.16 23.43 6.91
N GLN A 211 6.12 23.12 5.58
CA GLN A 211 7.27 23.36 4.72
C GLN A 211 7.49 24.84 4.45
N THR A 212 8.72 25.28 4.57
CA THR A 212 9.12 26.63 4.16
C THR A 212 9.12 26.75 2.64
N SER A 213 8.94 27.99 2.14
CA SER A 213 8.86 28.26 0.69
C SER A 213 10.07 27.74 -0.12
N ILE A 214 11.22 27.58 0.52
CA ILE A 214 12.44 27.06 -0.11
C ILE A 214 12.38 25.53 -0.32
N GLN A 215 11.69 24.82 0.56
CA GLN A 215 11.55 23.35 0.51
C GLN A 215 10.49 22.87 -0.47
N ARG A 216 9.52 23.72 -0.81
CA ARG A 216 8.41 23.39 -1.74
C ARG A 216 8.84 23.19 -3.20
N TYR A 217 9.98 23.70 -3.62
CA TYR A 217 10.40 23.72 -5.04
C TYR A 217 11.23 22.52 -5.50
N THR A 218 11.33 21.45 -4.75
CA THR A 218 12.33 20.39 -5.02
C THR A 218 11.92 19.31 -5.99
N ASN A 219 10.72 19.29 -6.57
CA ASN A 219 10.42 18.25 -7.55
C ASN A 219 9.55 18.67 -8.73
N THR A 220 10.16 18.76 -9.90
CA THR A 220 9.47 19.00 -11.19
C THR A 220 9.20 17.71 -11.98
N THR A 221 9.62 16.55 -11.48
CA THR A 221 9.64 15.30 -12.28
C THR A 221 8.33 14.52 -12.21
N ASP A 222 7.47 14.77 -11.21
CA ASP A 222 6.27 13.96 -10.96
C ASP A 222 4.97 14.52 -11.57
N LEU A 223 5.06 15.51 -12.47
CA LEU A 223 3.90 16.07 -13.17
C LEU A 223 3.13 15.06 -14.05
N LYS A 224 3.70 13.88 -14.30
CA LYS A 224 3.05 12.86 -15.15
C LYS A 224 1.91 12.11 -14.45
N THR A 225 1.91 12.05 -13.13
CA THR A 225 0.90 11.30 -12.33
C THR A 225 -0.23 12.17 -11.82
N GLY A 226 -0.16 13.50 -12.00
CA GLY A 226 -1.19 14.41 -11.46
C GLY A 226 -1.17 14.55 -9.93
N SER A 227 -0.25 13.87 -9.23
CA SER A 227 -0.08 14.00 -7.80
C SER A 227 1.07 14.96 -7.47
N THR A 228 0.82 15.92 -6.60
CA THR A 228 1.86 16.78 -6.04
C THR A 228 2.62 15.97 -4.99
N SER A 229 3.88 15.64 -5.23
CA SER A 229 4.73 15.00 -4.23
C SER A 229 5.73 16.01 -3.68
N ILE A 230 5.89 15.99 -2.36
CA ILE A 230 6.91 16.75 -1.65
C ILE A 230 7.90 15.73 -1.10
N LYS A 231 9.17 16.08 -0.97
CA LYS A 231 10.17 15.16 -0.40
C LYS A 231 10.41 15.41 1.07
N TYR A 232 10.41 14.32 1.85
CA TYR A 232 10.84 14.32 3.24
C TYR A 232 12.03 13.36 3.41
N LYS A 233 13.22 13.90 3.75
CA LYS A 233 14.46 13.13 3.93
C LYS A 233 14.81 12.15 2.79
N GLY A 234 14.38 12.47 1.57
CA GLY A 234 14.60 11.63 0.39
C GLY A 234 13.40 10.77 -0.02
N ALA A 235 12.44 10.51 0.88
CA ALA A 235 11.19 9.84 0.55
C ALA A 235 10.21 10.77 -0.13
N ASP A 236 9.44 10.23 -1.06
CA ASP A 236 8.34 10.94 -1.69
C ASP A 236 7.12 10.94 -0.76
N VAL A 237 6.58 12.13 -0.48
CA VAL A 237 5.35 12.29 0.29
C VAL A 237 4.20 12.55 -0.66
N VAL A 238 3.22 11.67 -0.64
CA VAL A 238 2.01 11.74 -1.47
C VAL A 238 0.78 11.68 -0.59
N TYR A 239 -0.35 12.16 -1.10
CA TYR A 239 -1.61 12.03 -0.41
C TYR A 239 -2.55 11.08 -1.15
N ASP A 240 -3.35 10.35 -0.40
CA ASP A 240 -4.52 9.64 -0.88
C ASP A 240 -5.72 10.03 -0.01
N SER A 241 -6.88 10.23 -0.64
CA SER A 241 -8.08 10.63 0.07
C SER A 241 -8.84 9.43 0.66
N SER A 242 -9.76 9.70 1.56
CA SER A 242 -10.68 8.67 2.08
C SER A 242 -11.52 8.01 0.97
N ALA A 243 -11.77 8.72 -0.14
CA ALA A 243 -12.42 8.15 -1.33
C ALA A 243 -11.58 7.06 -2.02
N ALA A 244 -10.26 7.09 -1.86
CA ALA A 244 -9.34 6.05 -2.31
C ALA A 244 -9.16 4.91 -1.28
N GLY A 245 -9.81 5.00 -0.11
CA GLY A 245 -9.74 4.03 0.96
C GLY A 245 -8.72 4.34 2.06
N MET A 246 -7.98 5.46 1.96
CA MET A 246 -7.05 5.89 3.00
C MET A 246 -7.83 6.21 4.29
N PRO A 247 -7.47 5.62 5.44
CA PRO A 247 -8.11 5.98 6.70
C PRO A 247 -7.76 7.41 7.12
N ASP A 248 -8.73 8.10 7.74
CA ASP A 248 -8.55 9.48 8.20
C ASP A 248 -7.51 9.57 9.32
N ALA A 249 -6.77 10.67 9.39
CA ALA A 249 -5.72 10.93 10.37
C ALA A 249 -4.63 9.84 10.43
N HIS A 250 -4.27 9.29 9.28
CA HIS A 250 -3.21 8.29 9.15
C HIS A 250 -2.10 8.74 8.21
N ALA A 251 -0.90 8.21 8.45
CA ALA A 251 0.25 8.32 7.57
C ALA A 251 1.03 7.00 7.59
N TYR A 252 1.30 6.44 6.42
CA TYR A 252 2.08 5.22 6.26
C TYR A 252 3.47 5.54 5.74
N PHE A 253 4.49 5.12 6.46
CA PHE A 253 5.88 5.19 6.06
C PHE A 253 6.30 3.84 5.51
N LEU A 254 6.47 3.77 4.21
CA LEU A 254 6.64 2.51 3.48
C LEU A 254 8.04 2.44 2.87
N ASN A 255 8.60 1.24 2.93
CA ASN A 255 9.72 0.87 2.07
C ASN A 255 9.17 -0.02 0.95
N THR A 256 9.07 0.54 -0.26
CA THR A 256 8.47 -0.16 -1.40
C THR A 256 9.30 -1.33 -1.91
N ASP A 257 10.52 -1.54 -1.40
CA ASP A 257 11.31 -2.73 -1.73
C ASP A 257 10.75 -4.00 -1.09
N TYR A 258 9.99 -3.85 0.01
CA TYR A 258 9.40 -4.95 0.77
C TYR A 258 7.88 -5.05 0.66
N ILE A 259 7.25 -4.12 -0.05
CA ILE A 259 5.80 -4.09 -0.26
C ILE A 259 5.51 -4.24 -1.74
N GLY A 260 4.66 -5.20 -2.08
CA GLY A 260 4.23 -5.45 -3.44
C GLY A 260 2.81 -6.02 -3.49
N ILE A 261 2.26 -6.03 -4.68
CA ILE A 261 0.97 -6.65 -4.98
C ILE A 261 1.26 -7.99 -5.65
N CYS A 262 0.81 -9.09 -5.04
CA CYS A 262 0.94 -10.41 -5.64
C CYS A 262 -0.29 -10.73 -6.48
N ALA A 263 -0.10 -11.03 -7.75
CA ALA A 263 -1.15 -11.44 -8.66
C ALA A 263 -0.85 -12.81 -9.30
N HIS A 264 -1.88 -13.58 -9.63
CA HIS A 264 -1.70 -14.82 -10.36
C HIS A 264 -1.41 -14.52 -11.83
N ARG A 265 -0.36 -15.12 -12.39
CA ARG A 265 0.10 -14.86 -13.75
C ARG A 265 -0.99 -15.08 -14.80
N ASP A 266 -1.75 -16.18 -14.70
CA ASP A 266 -2.74 -16.59 -15.69
C ASP A 266 -4.15 -16.05 -15.39
N ALA A 267 -4.36 -15.35 -14.26
CA ALA A 267 -5.64 -14.84 -13.82
C ALA A 267 -5.63 -13.34 -13.48
N ASN A 268 -4.65 -12.61 -14.01
CA ASN A 268 -4.56 -11.17 -13.83
C ASN A 268 -5.41 -10.45 -14.88
N TRP A 269 -6.60 -10.00 -14.48
CA TRP A 269 -7.58 -9.31 -15.36
C TRP A 269 -7.94 -10.07 -16.64
N THR A 270 -8.25 -11.34 -16.50
CA THR A 270 -8.67 -12.20 -17.61
C THR A 270 -10.19 -12.23 -17.76
N GLU A 271 -10.66 -12.36 -18.99
CA GLU A 271 -12.08 -12.63 -19.25
C GLU A 271 -12.42 -14.06 -18.83
N VAL A 272 -13.50 -14.19 -18.05
CA VAL A 272 -14.09 -15.50 -17.74
C VAL A 272 -15.15 -15.76 -18.79
N PRO A 273 -15.00 -16.76 -19.67
CA PRO A 273 -16.01 -17.07 -20.67
C PRO A 273 -17.31 -17.50 -20.00
N GLU A 274 -18.44 -17.01 -20.53
CA GLU A 274 -19.76 -17.50 -20.14
C GLU A 274 -19.86 -19.00 -20.39
N LYS A 275 -20.39 -19.73 -19.41
CA LYS A 275 -20.71 -21.15 -19.54
C LYS A 275 -22.06 -21.37 -20.22
#